data_292e3e5accf511e4596b4a9eeecca53e
#
_entry.id   292e3e5accf511e4596b4a9eeecca53e
#
_cell.length_a   1.000
_cell.length_b   1.000
_cell.length_c   1.000
_cell.angle_alpha   90.00
_cell.angle_beta   90.00
_cell.angle_gamma   90.00
#
_symmetry.space_group_name_H-M   'P 1'
#
loop_
_entity.id
_entity.type
_entity.pdbx_description
1 polymer ?
#
loop_
_entity_poly.entity_id
_entity_poly.type
_entity_poly.pdbx_seq_one_letter_code
_entity_poly.pdbx_strand_id
1 'polypeptide(L)'
;GLIASPDTLDIYDENGKLVWSQTAYAFLDQDAPDTANPSLWRNTQLNHIYGLFEVTDGIYQVRGYDMSNVTFIKGDTGWIVVDPLMSMECAAAAFSLVEENLGTFPVKAVIYSHSHVDHFGGVRGIISEEDVQSGDVQVIAPEGFEKHAVSENIYAGTAMGRRASYQYGTMLEGGETGSLAIGIGMGQSKGSTSYISPTLEITETGEKHTIDGVEIEFQLTPGTEAPAEMNFWIGSKNALWMAENCTGTLHNLYTLRGAQVRDGNAWAEYIMESLALYGDQAEVVFQSHNWPHWGNDTIQEYMTNTAAVYKFINDQTLLYINEGYTETEIANMIQLPKELEKVWYTRQYYGTVSHNSKAVYEKYMGWYDGNPVHLAELTPSDYAQKLVEYFGDTDAVLEKAKEDFAKGEYQWVAQITNTLVFADPENMDARYLCADALEQLGYQAESGPWRSAYLCAAQELRNGTNTDDATRSSG
;
A
#
# COMPACT_ATOMS: atom_id res chain seq x y z
N GLY A 1 1.18 17.86 -16.66
CA GLY A 1 2.13 17.09 -17.45
C GLY A 1 3.53 17.09 -16.85
N LEU A 2 4.43 16.27 -17.38
CA LEU A 2 5.81 16.17 -16.92
C LEU A 2 6.56 17.51 -17.12
N ILE A 3 7.18 17.99 -16.05
CA ILE A 3 8.03 19.20 -16.06
C ILE A 3 9.49 18.81 -16.09
N ALA A 4 9.91 17.92 -15.20
CA ALA A 4 11.29 17.49 -15.07
C ALA A 4 11.38 16.06 -14.55
N SER A 5 12.30 15.29 -15.12
CA SER A 5 12.62 13.94 -14.66
C SER A 5 14.13 13.73 -14.89
N PRO A 6 14.91 13.40 -13.86
CA PRO A 6 16.30 13.04 -14.06
C PRO A 6 16.41 11.72 -14.81
N ASP A 7 17.48 11.53 -15.59
CA ASP A 7 17.73 10.30 -16.36
C ASP A 7 17.89 9.07 -15.45
N THR A 8 18.46 9.29 -14.27
CA THR A 8 18.62 8.29 -13.22
C THR A 8 18.19 8.87 -11.89
N LEU A 9 17.69 8.03 -10.98
CA LEU A 9 17.28 8.47 -9.65
C LEU A 9 17.78 7.49 -8.61
N ASP A 10 18.81 7.90 -7.88
CA ASP A 10 19.34 7.21 -6.71
C ASP A 10 19.49 8.23 -5.59
N ILE A 11 18.85 7.96 -4.45
CA ILE A 11 18.85 8.84 -3.29
C ILE A 11 19.64 8.16 -2.18
N TYR A 12 20.58 8.88 -1.59
CA TYR A 12 21.48 8.37 -0.54
C TYR A 12 21.28 9.17 0.76
N ASP A 13 21.57 8.52 1.89
CA ASP A 13 21.68 9.20 3.17
C ASP A 13 23.03 9.91 3.33
N GLU A 14 23.21 10.58 4.47
CA GLU A 14 24.46 11.33 4.78
C GLU A 14 25.71 10.42 4.88
N ASN A 15 25.51 9.12 5.09
CA ASN A 15 26.58 8.12 5.18
C ASN A 15 26.86 7.44 3.83
N GLY A 16 26.17 7.84 2.77
CA GLY A 16 26.30 7.26 1.43
C GLY A 16 25.55 5.95 1.25
N LYS A 17 24.65 5.57 2.17
CA LYS A 17 23.79 4.41 2.02
C LYS A 17 22.65 4.72 1.07
N LEU A 18 22.37 3.80 0.13
CA LEU A 18 21.25 3.93 -0.79
C LEU A 18 19.91 3.82 -0.04
N VAL A 19 19.07 4.85 -0.17
CA VAL A 19 17.75 4.98 0.46
C VAL A 19 16.64 4.61 -0.51
N TRP A 20 16.78 5.03 -1.77
CA TRP A 20 15.78 4.84 -2.82
C TRP A 20 16.45 4.79 -4.19
N SER A 21 15.98 3.91 -5.07
CA SER A 21 16.49 3.83 -6.43
C SER A 21 15.37 3.52 -7.43
N GLN A 22 15.24 4.36 -8.44
CA GLN A 22 14.50 4.06 -9.66
C GLN A 22 15.43 3.49 -10.73
N THR A 23 16.69 3.81 -10.67
CA THR A 23 17.72 3.29 -11.60
C THR A 23 17.78 1.76 -11.59
N ALA A 24 17.53 1.14 -10.43
CA ALA A 24 17.50 -0.31 -10.27
C ALA A 24 16.41 -1.00 -11.13
N TYR A 25 15.43 -0.25 -11.63
CA TYR A 25 14.32 -0.76 -12.44
C TYR A 25 14.49 -0.55 -13.95
N ALA A 26 15.69 -0.29 -14.42
CA ALA A 26 15.98 -0.14 -15.86
C ALA A 26 15.63 -1.38 -16.68
N PHE A 27 15.54 -2.57 -16.06
CA PHE A 27 15.12 -3.82 -16.69
C PHE A 27 13.68 -3.82 -17.20
N LEU A 28 12.85 -2.84 -16.81
CA LEU A 28 11.45 -2.74 -17.23
C LEU A 28 11.25 -2.32 -18.70
N ASP A 29 12.30 -1.90 -19.39
CA ASP A 29 12.24 -1.52 -20.81
C ASP A 29 12.21 -2.77 -21.73
N GLN A 30 11.25 -3.63 -21.47
CA GLN A 30 10.99 -4.87 -22.22
C GLN A 30 9.59 -5.41 -21.92
N ASP A 31 9.15 -6.39 -22.69
CA ASP A 31 7.92 -7.13 -22.43
C ASP A 31 8.01 -7.95 -21.16
N ALA A 32 6.86 -8.27 -20.57
CA ALA A 32 6.79 -9.06 -19.35
C ALA A 32 7.40 -10.47 -19.56
N PRO A 33 8.33 -10.88 -18.69
CA PRO A 33 8.87 -12.26 -18.73
C PRO A 33 7.87 -13.25 -18.12
N ASP A 34 8.15 -14.54 -18.28
CA ASP A 34 7.35 -15.63 -17.69
C ASP A 34 7.38 -15.64 -16.15
N THR A 35 8.30 -14.89 -15.56
CA THR A 35 8.47 -14.75 -14.10
C THR A 35 7.65 -13.61 -13.48
N ALA A 36 6.80 -12.96 -14.26
CA ALA A 36 5.94 -11.87 -13.80
C ALA A 36 4.55 -11.93 -14.43
N ASN A 37 3.56 -11.57 -13.65
CA ASN A 37 2.21 -11.34 -14.16
C ASN A 37 2.23 -10.13 -15.11
N PRO A 38 1.76 -10.25 -16.36
CA PRO A 38 1.83 -9.16 -17.33
C PRO A 38 1.10 -7.88 -16.89
N SER A 39 0.01 -8.02 -16.15
CA SER A 39 -0.74 -6.88 -15.61
C SER A 39 0.06 -6.13 -14.55
N LEU A 40 0.70 -6.84 -13.62
CA LEU A 40 1.60 -6.25 -12.62
C LEU A 40 2.84 -5.64 -13.26
N TRP A 41 3.40 -6.28 -14.28
CA TRP A 41 4.53 -5.73 -15.04
C TRP A 41 4.18 -4.37 -15.65
N ARG A 42 3.02 -4.26 -16.28
CA ARG A 42 2.53 -2.99 -16.83
C ARG A 42 2.32 -1.94 -15.74
N ASN A 43 1.71 -2.31 -14.61
CA ASN A 43 1.57 -1.43 -13.45
C ASN A 43 2.92 -0.95 -12.95
N THR A 44 3.93 -1.84 -12.91
CA THR A 44 5.30 -1.49 -12.52
C THR A 44 5.93 -0.48 -13.48
N GLN A 45 5.78 -0.68 -14.79
CA GLN A 45 6.24 0.29 -15.80
C GLN A 45 5.61 1.67 -15.60
N LEU A 46 4.32 1.74 -15.27
CA LEU A 46 3.63 3.00 -15.02
C LEU A 46 4.08 3.67 -13.72
N ASN A 47 4.28 2.91 -12.65
CA ASN A 47 4.82 3.45 -11.39
C ASN A 47 6.31 3.82 -11.48
N HIS A 48 7.03 3.33 -12.46
CA HIS A 48 8.42 3.69 -12.74
C HIS A 48 8.56 5.04 -13.46
N ILE A 49 7.48 5.65 -13.88
CA ILE A 49 7.48 7.01 -14.45
C ILE A 49 7.58 8.00 -13.27
N TYR A 50 8.75 8.59 -13.08
CA TYR A 50 9.07 9.44 -11.94
C TYR A 50 9.47 10.86 -12.37
N GLY A 51 9.29 11.81 -11.48
CA GLY A 51 9.69 13.21 -11.68
C GLY A 51 8.71 14.22 -11.09
N LEU A 52 8.85 15.45 -11.55
CA LEU A 52 7.98 16.57 -11.22
C LEU A 52 6.93 16.76 -12.30
N PHE A 53 5.65 16.80 -11.89
CA PHE A 53 4.50 16.92 -12.78
C PHE A 53 3.62 18.08 -12.37
N GLU A 54 3.08 18.80 -13.35
CA GLU A 54 1.95 19.71 -13.13
C GLU A 54 0.65 18.89 -13.12
N VAL A 55 -0.11 19.00 -12.04
CA VAL A 55 -1.45 18.43 -11.88
C VAL A 55 -2.49 19.34 -12.54
N THR A 56 -2.48 20.59 -12.15
CA THR A 56 -3.21 21.72 -12.74
C THR A 56 -2.45 23.00 -12.40
N ASP A 57 -2.88 24.15 -12.90
CA ASP A 57 -2.20 25.42 -12.62
C ASP A 57 -2.06 25.66 -11.11
N GLY A 58 -0.83 25.79 -10.66
CA GLY A 58 -0.47 26.03 -9.26
C GLY A 58 -0.46 24.79 -8.37
N ILE A 59 -0.71 23.59 -8.89
CA ILE A 59 -0.63 22.32 -8.15
C ILE A 59 0.34 21.39 -8.85
N TYR A 60 1.34 20.91 -8.12
CA TYR A 60 2.43 20.06 -8.63
C TYR A 60 2.63 18.84 -7.76
N GLN A 61 3.07 17.74 -8.36
CA GLN A 61 3.44 16.52 -7.64
C GLN A 61 4.83 16.05 -8.04
N VAL A 62 5.58 15.58 -7.06
CA VAL A 62 6.74 14.73 -7.30
C VAL A 62 6.31 13.30 -7.06
N ARG A 63 6.38 12.50 -8.11
CA ARG A 63 5.99 11.08 -8.12
C ARG A 63 7.20 10.20 -8.35
N GLY A 64 7.21 9.03 -7.72
CA GLY A 64 8.26 8.03 -7.88
C GLY A 64 9.55 8.34 -7.10
N TYR A 65 9.53 9.28 -6.19
CA TYR A 65 10.65 9.60 -5.28
C TYR A 65 10.54 8.86 -3.94
N ASP A 66 9.45 8.18 -3.72
CA ASP A 66 9.15 7.28 -2.60
C ASP A 66 7.92 6.46 -2.97
N MET A 67 7.36 5.70 -2.03
CA MET A 67 6.12 4.94 -2.21
C MET A 67 4.93 5.85 -2.53
N SER A 68 4.81 6.97 -1.82
CA SER A 68 3.75 7.97 -1.98
C SER A 68 4.17 9.15 -2.86
N ASN A 69 3.21 9.99 -3.23
CA ASN A 69 3.44 11.25 -3.91
C ASN A 69 3.51 12.39 -2.88
N VAL A 70 4.40 13.35 -3.09
CA VAL A 70 4.35 14.63 -2.39
C VAL A 70 3.76 15.69 -3.31
N THR A 71 2.81 16.46 -2.79
CA THR A 71 2.10 17.50 -3.54
C THR A 71 2.51 18.88 -3.04
N PHE A 72 2.72 19.80 -3.99
CA PHE A 72 3.07 21.19 -3.73
C PHE A 72 1.99 22.10 -4.33
N ILE A 73 1.28 22.82 -3.47
CA ILE A 73 0.25 23.79 -3.87
C ILE A 73 0.83 25.18 -3.69
N LYS A 74 0.87 25.96 -4.78
CA LYS A 74 1.40 27.33 -4.75
C LYS A 74 0.36 28.29 -4.17
N GLY A 75 0.69 28.88 -3.05
CA GLY A 75 -0.05 29.98 -2.46
C GLY A 75 0.45 31.35 -2.94
N ASP A 76 0.01 32.40 -2.28
CA ASP A 76 0.39 33.78 -2.63
C ASP A 76 1.88 34.03 -2.45
N THR A 77 2.50 33.45 -1.41
CA THR A 77 3.90 33.70 -1.05
C THR A 77 4.78 32.45 -1.00
N GLY A 78 4.21 31.27 -0.91
CA GLY A 78 4.98 30.04 -0.74
C GLY A 78 4.19 28.79 -1.05
N TRP A 79 4.68 27.67 -0.52
CA TRP A 79 4.13 26.35 -0.76
C TRP A 79 3.25 25.84 0.39
N ILE A 80 2.18 25.16 0.02
CA ILE A 80 1.45 24.22 0.88
C ILE A 80 1.90 22.84 0.43
N VAL A 81 2.53 22.08 1.32
CA VAL A 81 3.05 20.74 1.04
C VAL A 81 2.09 19.70 1.60
N VAL A 82 1.67 18.75 0.77
CA VAL A 82 0.77 17.67 1.17
C VAL A 82 1.52 16.35 1.15
N ASP A 83 1.47 15.61 2.26
CA ASP A 83 2.05 14.27 2.41
C ASP A 83 3.55 14.20 2.04
N PRO A 84 4.43 14.68 2.93
CA PRO A 84 5.86 14.84 2.65
C PRO A 84 6.65 13.51 2.65
N LEU A 85 6.12 12.45 2.06
CA LEU A 85 6.77 11.15 1.88
C LEU A 85 7.10 10.42 3.19
N MET A 86 7.82 9.30 3.07
CA MET A 86 8.16 8.45 4.20
C MET A 86 9.51 8.82 4.83
N SER A 87 10.51 9.15 4.02
CA SER A 87 11.85 9.44 4.50
C SER A 87 12.28 10.89 4.24
N MET A 88 13.09 11.42 5.16
CA MET A 88 13.61 12.78 5.05
C MET A 88 14.45 12.96 3.80
N GLU A 89 15.25 11.98 3.44
CA GLU A 89 16.15 12.02 2.27
C GLU A 89 15.34 12.10 0.97
N CYS A 90 14.28 11.32 0.85
CA CYS A 90 13.40 11.35 -0.32
C CYS A 90 12.61 12.65 -0.41
N ALA A 91 12.09 13.14 0.72
CA ALA A 91 11.37 14.41 0.78
C ALA A 91 12.27 15.58 0.42
N ALA A 92 13.49 15.61 0.92
CA ALA A 92 14.49 16.65 0.59
C ALA A 92 14.86 16.61 -0.90
N ALA A 93 15.06 15.43 -1.48
CA ALA A 93 15.34 15.27 -2.91
C ALA A 93 14.18 15.75 -3.78
N ALA A 94 12.94 15.43 -3.41
CA ALA A 94 11.75 15.89 -4.10
C ALA A 94 11.60 17.42 -4.03
N PHE A 95 11.84 18.01 -2.86
CA PHE A 95 11.77 19.45 -2.68
C PHE A 95 12.85 20.19 -3.49
N SER A 96 14.06 19.63 -3.55
CA SER A 96 15.14 20.17 -4.40
C SER A 96 14.73 20.20 -5.88
N LEU A 97 14.09 19.15 -6.37
CA LEU A 97 13.59 19.09 -7.75
C LEU A 97 12.56 20.19 -8.02
N VAL A 98 11.68 20.46 -7.06
CA VAL A 98 10.71 21.57 -7.15
C VAL A 98 11.42 22.92 -7.19
N GLU A 99 12.36 23.16 -6.29
CA GLU A 99 13.10 24.44 -6.23
C GLU A 99 13.92 24.70 -7.51
N GLU A 100 14.57 23.68 -8.03
CA GLU A 100 15.36 23.79 -9.26
C GLU A 100 14.53 24.17 -10.49
N ASN A 101 13.27 23.74 -10.55
CA ASN A 101 12.43 23.90 -11.72
C ASN A 101 11.35 24.98 -11.59
N LEU A 102 10.89 25.28 -10.37
CA LEU A 102 9.79 26.21 -10.11
C LEU A 102 10.18 27.43 -9.28
N GLY A 103 11.42 27.47 -8.78
CA GLY A 103 11.93 28.56 -7.95
C GLY A 103 11.84 28.23 -6.45
N THR A 104 12.59 29.04 -5.67
CA THR A 104 12.69 28.88 -4.22
C THR A 104 11.66 29.75 -3.53
N PHE A 105 10.74 29.12 -2.81
CA PHE A 105 9.71 29.78 -2.01
C PHE A 105 9.62 29.13 -0.62
N PRO A 106 9.21 29.88 0.41
CA PRO A 106 9.04 29.31 1.74
C PRO A 106 7.88 28.32 1.76
N VAL A 107 7.93 27.35 2.67
CA VAL A 107 6.79 26.49 3.00
C VAL A 107 5.93 27.22 4.02
N LYS A 108 4.63 27.35 3.75
CA LYS A 108 3.66 28.05 4.60
C LYS A 108 2.81 27.09 5.42
N ALA A 109 2.58 25.89 4.91
CA ALA A 109 1.87 24.85 5.62
C ALA A 109 2.26 23.47 5.11
N VAL A 110 2.08 22.47 5.98
CA VAL A 110 2.12 21.04 5.64
C VAL A 110 0.77 20.43 6.01
N ILE A 111 0.22 19.61 5.12
CA ILE A 111 -1.01 18.86 5.34
C ILE A 111 -0.67 17.38 5.35
N TYR A 112 -1.04 16.68 6.42
CA TYR A 112 -1.04 15.23 6.47
C TYR A 112 -2.45 14.71 6.15
N SER A 113 -2.59 13.90 5.11
CA SER A 113 -3.91 13.36 4.75
C SER A 113 -4.38 12.29 5.73
N HIS A 114 -3.45 11.48 6.23
CA HIS A 114 -3.76 10.40 7.19
C HIS A 114 -2.53 9.94 7.97
N SER A 115 -2.75 9.04 8.92
CA SER A 115 -1.79 8.70 9.98
C SER A 115 -0.75 7.64 9.62
N HIS A 116 -0.61 7.25 8.36
CA HIS A 116 0.43 6.32 7.92
C HIS A 116 1.74 7.04 7.65
N VAL A 117 2.86 6.38 7.96
CA VAL A 117 4.19 6.99 7.97
C VAL A 117 4.66 7.49 6.60
N ASP A 118 4.23 6.87 5.52
CA ASP A 118 4.58 7.29 4.16
C ASP A 118 3.93 8.63 3.72
N HIS A 119 3.12 9.22 4.60
CA HIS A 119 2.47 10.52 4.39
C HIS A 119 2.98 11.61 5.34
N PHE A 120 3.84 11.28 6.30
CA PHE A 120 4.38 12.28 7.23
C PHE A 120 5.87 12.10 7.55
N GLY A 121 6.42 10.89 7.35
CA GLY A 121 7.75 10.53 7.83
C GLY A 121 8.89 11.38 7.27
N GLY A 122 8.74 11.97 6.11
CA GLY A 122 9.73 12.84 5.49
C GLY A 122 9.64 14.32 5.87
N VAL A 123 8.75 14.70 6.77
CA VAL A 123 8.42 16.11 7.05
C VAL A 123 9.65 16.96 7.42
N ARG A 124 10.60 16.43 8.21
CA ARG A 124 11.82 17.17 8.58
C ARG A 124 12.84 17.29 7.44
N GLY A 125 12.63 16.64 6.32
CA GLY A 125 13.38 16.87 5.09
C GLY A 125 12.95 18.15 4.35
N ILE A 126 11.79 18.71 4.72
CA ILE A 126 11.20 19.91 4.07
C ILE A 126 11.12 21.09 5.02
N ILE A 127 10.70 20.90 6.27
CA ILE A 127 10.58 21.93 7.30
C ILE A 127 11.29 21.53 8.59
N SER A 128 11.54 22.50 9.45
CA SER A 128 12.09 22.28 10.80
C SER A 128 11.02 22.44 11.88
N GLU A 129 11.28 21.88 13.05
CA GLU A 129 10.46 22.11 14.24
C GLU A 129 10.39 23.59 14.61
N GLU A 130 11.50 24.32 14.43
CA GLU A 130 11.60 25.75 14.73
C GLU A 130 10.66 26.58 13.85
N ASP A 131 10.50 26.24 12.57
CA ASP A 131 9.57 26.91 11.64
C ASP A 131 8.12 26.78 12.13
N VAL A 132 7.78 25.65 12.72
CA VAL A 132 6.44 25.38 13.27
C VAL A 132 6.25 26.11 14.60
N GLN A 133 7.23 26.06 15.48
CA GLN A 133 7.19 26.73 16.80
C GLN A 133 7.12 28.26 16.68
N SER A 134 7.77 28.83 15.66
CA SER A 134 7.69 30.28 15.38
C SER A 134 6.34 30.72 14.84
N GLY A 135 5.54 29.80 14.34
CA GLY A 135 4.25 30.07 13.69
C GLY A 135 4.37 30.38 12.20
N ASP A 136 5.56 30.27 11.62
CA ASP A 136 5.77 30.50 10.18
C ASP A 136 5.16 29.40 9.32
N VAL A 137 5.08 28.17 9.85
CA VAL A 137 4.51 27.00 9.19
C VAL A 137 3.41 26.37 10.06
N GLN A 138 2.22 26.18 9.49
CA GLN A 138 1.16 25.38 10.09
C GLN A 138 1.32 23.92 9.68
N VAL A 139 0.98 23.00 10.58
CA VAL A 139 0.85 21.56 10.28
C VAL A 139 -0.59 21.14 10.53
N ILE A 140 -1.26 20.70 9.48
CA ILE A 140 -2.71 20.43 9.47
C ILE A 140 -2.93 18.93 9.28
N ALA A 141 -3.79 18.34 10.10
CA ALA A 141 -4.10 16.92 10.05
C ALA A 141 -5.55 16.65 10.44
N PRO A 142 -6.11 15.48 10.10
CA PRO A 142 -7.44 15.11 10.58
C PRO A 142 -7.44 14.82 12.09
N GLU A 143 -8.57 15.00 12.73
CA GLU A 143 -8.78 14.72 14.14
C GLU A 143 -8.32 13.32 14.53
N GLY A 144 -7.58 13.21 15.62
CA GLY A 144 -7.04 11.95 16.12
C GLY A 144 -5.78 11.46 15.43
N PHE A 145 -5.22 12.23 14.52
CA PHE A 145 -4.02 11.86 13.74
C PHE A 145 -2.86 11.39 14.64
N GLU A 146 -2.45 12.19 15.61
CA GLU A 146 -1.29 11.87 16.47
C GLU A 146 -1.48 10.59 17.25
N LYS A 147 -2.65 10.41 17.85
CA LYS A 147 -2.99 9.19 18.58
C LYS A 147 -2.85 7.95 17.71
N HIS A 148 -3.37 7.99 16.49
CA HIS A 148 -3.35 6.86 15.57
C HIS A 148 -1.96 6.64 14.96
N ALA A 149 -1.24 7.69 14.62
CA ALA A 149 0.14 7.60 14.14
C ALA A 149 1.05 6.91 15.18
N VAL A 150 0.90 7.29 16.45
CA VAL A 150 1.66 6.67 17.56
C VAL A 150 1.23 5.22 17.77
N SER A 151 -0.07 4.94 17.86
CA SER A 151 -0.54 3.59 18.19
C SER A 151 -0.19 2.56 17.11
N GLU A 152 -0.31 2.90 15.84
CA GLU A 152 0.03 1.99 14.74
C GLU A 152 1.53 1.66 14.65
N ASN A 153 2.39 2.58 15.05
CA ASN A 153 3.83 2.38 14.94
C ASN A 153 4.48 1.81 16.23
N ILE A 154 3.78 1.83 17.36
CA ILE A 154 4.38 1.45 18.66
C ILE A 154 3.82 0.13 19.18
N TYR A 155 2.50 -0.06 19.25
CA TYR A 155 1.92 -1.17 20.02
C TYR A 155 2.34 -2.56 19.51
N ALA A 156 2.31 -2.77 18.21
CA ALA A 156 2.77 -4.00 17.58
C ALA A 156 3.89 -3.75 16.56
N GLY A 157 4.63 -2.66 16.71
CA GLY A 157 5.58 -2.14 15.71
C GLY A 157 6.63 -3.14 15.27
N THR A 158 7.20 -3.92 16.19
CA THR A 158 8.20 -4.95 15.86
C THR A 158 7.63 -6.04 14.96
N ALA A 159 6.44 -6.55 15.32
CA ALA A 159 5.78 -7.58 14.49
C ALA A 159 5.35 -7.01 13.13
N MET A 160 4.82 -5.80 13.12
CA MET A 160 4.41 -5.12 11.87
C MET A 160 5.62 -4.84 10.98
N GLY A 161 6.76 -4.42 11.52
CA GLY A 161 7.99 -4.22 10.77
C GLY A 161 8.50 -5.51 10.11
N ARG A 162 8.51 -6.60 10.83
CA ARG A 162 8.89 -7.91 10.29
C ARG A 162 7.95 -8.34 9.15
N ARG A 163 6.66 -8.15 9.30
CA ARG A 163 5.66 -8.47 8.28
C ARG A 163 5.68 -7.49 7.11
N ALA A 164 6.01 -6.22 7.35
CA ALA A 164 6.18 -5.21 6.30
C ALA A 164 7.31 -5.57 5.34
N SER A 165 8.38 -6.20 5.81
CA SER A 165 9.47 -6.69 4.96
C SER A 165 8.97 -7.66 3.89
N TYR A 166 8.02 -8.51 4.24
CA TYR A 166 7.35 -9.41 3.30
C TYR A 166 6.43 -8.66 2.35
N GLN A 167 5.60 -7.77 2.87
CA GLN A 167 4.60 -7.05 2.09
C GLN A 167 5.23 -6.15 1.02
N TYR A 168 6.30 -5.46 1.37
CA TYR A 168 6.95 -4.50 0.48
C TYR A 168 8.17 -5.07 -0.26
N GLY A 169 8.54 -6.32 0.03
CA GLY A 169 9.67 -6.97 -0.64
C GLY A 169 11.02 -6.31 -0.37
N THR A 170 11.21 -5.71 0.83
CA THR A 170 12.42 -4.94 1.16
C THR A 170 13.68 -5.79 1.22
N MET A 171 13.54 -7.10 1.38
CA MET A 171 14.65 -8.07 1.38
C MET A 171 14.94 -8.67 0.00
N LEU A 172 14.15 -8.31 -1.02
CA LEU A 172 14.32 -8.76 -2.39
C LEU A 172 15.10 -7.74 -3.20
N GLU A 173 15.91 -8.21 -4.13
CA GLU A 173 16.45 -7.35 -5.18
C GLU A 173 15.36 -7.04 -6.21
N GLY A 174 15.34 -5.84 -6.76
CA GLY A 174 14.48 -5.48 -7.87
C GLY A 174 14.89 -6.25 -9.12
N GLY A 175 13.92 -6.85 -9.82
CA GLY A 175 14.23 -7.62 -11.01
C GLY A 175 13.07 -8.48 -11.50
N GLU A 176 13.29 -9.13 -12.63
CA GLU A 176 12.32 -10.02 -13.27
C GLU A 176 11.89 -11.19 -12.35
N THR A 177 12.81 -11.65 -11.50
CA THR A 177 12.59 -12.72 -10.51
C THR A 177 12.52 -12.20 -9.07
N GLY A 178 12.53 -10.89 -8.88
CA GLY A 178 12.54 -10.22 -7.59
C GLY A 178 11.35 -9.29 -7.39
N SER A 179 11.58 -8.17 -6.67
CA SER A 179 10.53 -7.21 -6.38
C SER A 179 10.15 -6.41 -7.64
N LEU A 180 8.86 -6.19 -7.76
CA LEU A 180 8.22 -5.28 -8.72
C LEU A 180 7.45 -4.23 -7.93
N ALA A 181 6.64 -3.41 -8.61
CA ALA A 181 5.76 -2.47 -7.92
C ALA A 181 4.81 -3.19 -6.94
N ILE A 182 4.41 -2.47 -5.93
CA ILE A 182 3.41 -2.93 -4.95
C ILE A 182 2.01 -2.34 -5.22
N GLY A 183 1.76 -1.89 -6.44
CA GLY A 183 0.49 -1.31 -6.85
C GLY A 183 0.39 0.19 -6.57
N ILE A 184 0.60 0.61 -5.35
CA ILE A 184 0.55 2.03 -4.93
C ILE A 184 1.88 2.77 -5.13
N GLY A 185 2.91 2.10 -5.61
CA GLY A 185 4.24 2.64 -5.87
C GLY A 185 5.24 1.52 -6.09
N MET A 186 6.53 1.88 -6.20
CA MET A 186 7.59 0.90 -6.46
C MET A 186 8.01 0.12 -5.21
N GLY A 187 7.74 0.63 -4.04
CA GLY A 187 8.12 0.03 -2.76
C GLY A 187 8.36 1.09 -1.71
N GLN A 188 8.95 0.69 -0.61
CA GLN A 188 9.19 1.52 0.55
C GLN A 188 10.64 2.01 0.56
N SER A 189 10.88 3.31 0.75
CA SER A 189 12.23 3.85 0.92
C SER A 189 12.84 3.39 2.25
N LYS A 190 14.17 3.35 2.30
CA LYS A 190 14.96 2.87 3.47
C LYS A 190 15.69 4.02 4.19
N GLY A 191 15.11 5.21 4.14
CA GLY A 191 15.67 6.39 4.78
C GLY A 191 15.19 6.61 6.21
N SER A 192 15.54 7.79 6.75
CA SER A 192 15.18 8.20 8.10
C SER A 192 13.76 8.75 8.15
N THR A 193 12.96 8.28 9.08
CA THR A 193 11.62 8.81 9.34
C THR A 193 11.65 9.89 10.41
N SER A 194 10.72 10.81 10.36
CA SER A 194 10.58 11.91 11.30
C SER A 194 9.11 12.21 11.57
N TYR A 195 8.88 13.09 12.53
CA TYR A 195 7.53 13.50 12.89
C TYR A 195 7.54 14.93 13.42
N ILE A 196 6.54 15.71 13.03
CA ILE A 196 6.21 17.00 13.63
C ILE A 196 4.72 16.98 13.93
N SER A 197 4.34 17.25 15.18
CA SER A 197 2.95 17.26 15.62
C SER A 197 2.11 18.29 14.87
N PRO A 198 0.86 17.97 14.54
CA PRO A 198 -0.08 18.95 13.96
C PRO A 198 -0.29 20.15 14.89
N THR A 199 -0.43 21.32 14.27
CA THR A 199 -0.81 22.56 14.98
C THR A 199 -2.29 22.90 14.82
N LEU A 200 -2.94 22.29 13.83
CA LEU A 200 -4.36 22.43 13.54
C LEU A 200 -4.96 21.08 13.18
N GLU A 201 -5.96 20.65 13.90
CA GLU A 201 -6.75 19.47 13.56
C GLU A 201 -8.08 19.88 12.91
N ILE A 202 -8.42 19.17 11.83
CA ILE A 202 -9.72 19.28 11.17
C ILE A 202 -10.69 18.36 11.90
N THR A 203 -11.80 18.91 12.42
CA THR A 203 -12.69 18.18 13.31
C THR A 203 -14.07 17.88 12.70
N GLU A 204 -14.41 18.49 11.57
CA GLU A 204 -15.69 18.25 10.90
C GLU A 204 -15.59 18.39 9.38
N THR A 205 -16.42 17.63 8.68
CA THR A 205 -16.60 17.78 7.23
C THR A 205 -17.24 19.12 6.91
N GLY A 206 -16.68 19.82 5.90
CA GLY A 206 -17.10 21.17 5.52
C GLY A 206 -16.27 22.29 6.16
N GLU A 207 -15.38 21.96 7.08
CA GLU A 207 -14.46 22.93 7.68
C GLU A 207 -13.56 23.54 6.60
N LYS A 208 -13.44 24.88 6.61
CA LYS A 208 -12.68 25.66 5.65
C LYS A 208 -11.56 26.41 6.31
N HIS A 209 -10.42 26.45 5.66
CA HIS A 209 -9.30 27.31 6.04
C HIS A 209 -8.72 27.98 4.81
N THR A 210 -8.34 29.26 4.94
CA THR A 210 -7.57 29.96 3.92
C THR A 210 -6.11 29.95 4.34
N ILE A 211 -5.26 29.31 3.56
CA ILE A 211 -3.84 29.11 3.82
C ILE A 211 -3.05 29.78 2.70
N ASP A 212 -2.25 30.78 3.04
CA ASP A 212 -1.46 31.54 2.07
C ASP A 212 -2.29 31.95 0.83
N GLY A 213 -3.53 32.41 1.06
CA GLY A 213 -4.45 32.86 0.01
C GLY A 213 -5.26 31.74 -0.68
N VAL A 214 -5.04 30.49 -0.35
CA VAL A 214 -5.77 29.34 -0.92
C VAL A 214 -6.86 28.86 0.05
N GLU A 215 -8.11 28.93 -0.36
CA GLU A 215 -9.22 28.37 0.42
C GLU A 215 -9.29 26.87 0.19
N ILE A 216 -9.26 26.10 1.26
CA ILE A 216 -9.36 24.64 1.27
C ILE A 216 -10.50 24.21 2.15
N GLU A 217 -11.39 23.37 1.62
CA GLU A 217 -12.49 22.73 2.36
C GLU A 217 -12.16 21.27 2.58
N PHE A 218 -12.36 20.77 3.80
CA PHE A 218 -11.95 19.44 4.21
C PHE A 218 -13.16 18.51 4.38
N GLN A 219 -12.94 17.23 4.04
CA GLN A 219 -13.89 16.15 4.33
C GLN A 219 -13.18 15.11 5.19
N LEU A 220 -13.73 14.75 6.35
CA LEU A 220 -13.22 13.67 7.18
C LEU A 220 -13.72 12.31 6.69
N THR A 221 -12.82 11.35 6.62
CA THR A 221 -13.10 9.97 6.17
C THR A 221 -12.53 8.94 7.15
N PRO A 222 -12.83 9.04 8.46
CA PRO A 222 -12.24 8.16 9.46
C PRO A 222 -12.66 6.70 9.27
N GLY A 223 -11.73 5.77 9.51
CA GLY A 223 -11.99 4.34 9.43
C GLY A 223 -12.04 3.78 8.01
N THR A 224 -11.55 4.54 7.03
CA THR A 224 -11.36 4.07 5.66
C THR A 224 -9.98 3.44 5.50
N GLU A 225 -9.06 4.03 4.73
CA GLU A 225 -7.69 3.53 4.60
C GLU A 225 -6.92 3.65 5.93
N ALA A 226 -7.14 4.71 6.67
CA ALA A 226 -6.61 4.91 8.02
C ALA A 226 -7.72 5.27 9.02
N PRO A 227 -7.47 5.07 10.34
CA PRO A 227 -8.42 5.50 11.37
C PRO A 227 -8.69 7.00 11.35
N ALA A 228 -7.66 7.81 11.07
CA ALA A 228 -7.76 9.26 10.87
C ALA A 228 -7.30 9.59 9.46
N GLU A 229 -8.24 9.98 8.61
CA GLU A 229 -8.00 10.35 7.21
C GLU A 229 -8.92 11.49 6.78
N MET A 230 -8.47 12.29 5.82
CA MET A 230 -9.27 13.36 5.23
C MET A 230 -8.95 13.59 3.76
N ASN A 231 -9.97 13.97 3.01
CA ASN A 231 -9.89 14.54 1.67
C ASN A 231 -10.01 16.06 1.74
N PHE A 232 -9.70 16.75 0.64
CA PHE A 232 -9.96 18.18 0.58
C PHE A 232 -10.29 18.66 -0.84
N TRP A 233 -10.92 19.82 -0.88
CA TRP A 233 -11.37 20.49 -2.08
C TRP A 233 -10.78 21.89 -2.18
N ILE A 234 -10.19 22.21 -3.34
CA ILE A 234 -9.72 23.55 -3.69
C ILE A 234 -10.64 24.10 -4.78
N GLY A 235 -11.65 24.87 -4.37
CA GLY A 235 -12.68 25.35 -5.28
C GLY A 235 -12.16 26.29 -6.37
N SER A 236 -11.16 27.12 -6.06
CA SER A 236 -10.53 28.03 -7.03
C SER A 236 -9.80 27.32 -8.17
N LYS A 237 -9.51 26.03 -8.01
CA LYS A 237 -8.81 25.16 -8.98
C LYS A 237 -9.68 24.03 -9.53
N ASN A 238 -10.92 23.89 -9.04
CA ASN A 238 -11.76 22.73 -9.31
C ASN A 238 -11.01 21.39 -9.09
N ALA A 239 -10.19 21.34 -8.06
CA ALA A 239 -9.28 20.24 -7.74
C ALA A 239 -9.71 19.53 -6.45
N LEU A 240 -9.94 18.22 -6.56
CA LEU A 240 -10.33 17.36 -5.46
C LEU A 240 -9.17 16.41 -5.10
N TRP A 241 -8.72 16.52 -3.85
CA TRP A 241 -7.76 15.60 -3.26
C TRP A 241 -8.49 14.45 -2.57
N MET A 242 -8.18 13.22 -2.97
CA MET A 242 -8.84 12.03 -2.44
C MET A 242 -7.93 11.18 -1.54
N ALA A 243 -6.88 11.75 -0.99
CA ALA A 243 -5.94 11.07 -0.09
C ALA A 243 -5.54 9.67 -0.63
N GLU A 244 -5.87 8.61 0.08
CA GLU A 244 -5.71 7.22 -0.35
C GLU A 244 -7.05 6.49 -0.55
N ASN A 245 -8.16 7.23 -0.50
CA ASN A 245 -9.49 6.67 -0.76
C ASN A 245 -9.71 6.27 -2.21
N CYS A 246 -9.08 6.97 -3.15
CA CYS A 246 -9.07 6.65 -4.58
C CYS A 246 -7.64 6.68 -5.09
N THR A 247 -7.16 5.58 -5.65
CA THR A 247 -5.80 5.45 -6.19
C THR A 247 -5.84 4.80 -7.58
N GLY A 248 -4.74 4.30 -8.09
CA GLY A 248 -4.66 3.57 -9.37
C GLY A 248 -4.74 2.05 -9.21
N THR A 249 -5.22 1.56 -8.09
CA THR A 249 -5.35 0.13 -7.78
C THR A 249 -6.44 -0.12 -6.76
N LEU A 250 -6.94 -1.36 -6.69
CA LEU A 250 -7.73 -1.81 -5.55
C LEU A 250 -6.85 -1.79 -4.30
N HIS A 251 -7.24 -1.02 -3.29
CA HIS A 251 -6.56 -1.00 -2.00
C HIS A 251 -6.93 -2.22 -1.15
N ASN A 252 -6.12 -2.54 -0.16
CA ASN A 252 -6.45 -3.59 0.78
C ASN A 252 -7.36 -3.07 1.91
N LEU A 253 -8.31 -3.89 2.34
CA LEU A 253 -9.12 -3.66 3.55
C LEU A 253 -8.44 -4.20 4.80
N TYR A 254 -7.44 -5.05 4.63
CA TYR A 254 -6.52 -5.52 5.64
C TYR A 254 -5.11 -5.55 5.04
N THR A 255 -4.16 -4.93 5.72
CA THR A 255 -2.76 -4.95 5.28
C THR A 255 -2.02 -6.17 5.82
N LEU A 256 -1.22 -6.84 4.98
CA LEU A 256 -0.42 -8.01 5.39
C LEU A 256 0.58 -7.66 6.51
N ARG A 257 1.03 -6.43 6.56
CA ARG A 257 1.84 -5.88 7.64
C ARG A 257 1.18 -6.05 9.01
N GLY A 258 -0.14 -5.93 9.05
CA GLY A 258 -0.95 -5.94 10.26
C GLY A 258 -1.46 -4.53 10.59
N ALA A 259 -2.75 -4.45 10.81
CA ALA A 259 -3.47 -3.28 11.28
C ALA A 259 -4.88 -3.71 11.68
N GLN A 260 -5.64 -2.81 12.25
CA GLN A 260 -7.07 -3.02 12.41
C GLN A 260 -7.73 -3.11 11.02
N VAL A 261 -8.74 -3.96 10.89
CA VAL A 261 -9.48 -4.12 9.64
C VAL A 261 -10.19 -2.83 9.29
N ARG A 262 -10.12 -2.44 8.03
CA ARG A 262 -10.75 -1.26 7.48
C ARG A 262 -12.21 -1.52 7.12
N ASP A 263 -13.00 -0.46 6.98
CA ASP A 263 -14.43 -0.55 6.67
C ASP A 263 -14.68 -0.28 5.18
N GLY A 264 -14.89 -1.34 4.40
CA GLY A 264 -15.15 -1.22 2.96
C GLY A 264 -16.48 -0.52 2.63
N ASN A 265 -17.49 -0.66 3.49
CA ASN A 265 -18.76 0.03 3.32
C ASN A 265 -18.60 1.53 3.56
N ALA A 266 -17.97 1.93 4.67
CA ALA A 266 -17.68 3.33 4.95
C ALA A 266 -16.80 3.95 3.86
N TRP A 267 -15.83 3.20 3.36
CA TRP A 267 -14.96 3.65 2.26
C TRP A 267 -15.78 4.03 1.03
N ALA A 268 -16.70 3.17 0.61
CA ALA A 268 -17.59 3.44 -0.52
C ALA A 268 -18.50 4.66 -0.24
N GLU A 269 -19.07 4.76 0.96
CA GLU A 269 -19.93 5.87 1.36
C GLU A 269 -19.19 7.20 1.34
N TYR A 270 -17.96 7.27 1.83
CA TYR A 270 -17.17 8.51 1.82
C TYR A 270 -16.75 8.93 0.42
N ILE A 271 -16.45 7.98 -0.48
CA ILE A 271 -16.20 8.32 -1.90
C ILE A 271 -17.46 8.95 -2.52
N MET A 272 -18.63 8.37 -2.28
CA MET A 272 -19.89 8.90 -2.79
C MET A 272 -20.26 10.23 -2.16
N GLU A 273 -19.93 10.45 -0.87
CA GLU A 273 -20.08 11.75 -0.21
C GLU A 273 -19.19 12.81 -0.87
N SER A 274 -17.92 12.49 -1.16
CA SER A 274 -17.03 13.40 -1.90
C SER A 274 -17.59 13.76 -3.27
N LEU A 275 -18.14 12.79 -3.96
CA LEU A 275 -18.75 12.99 -5.27
C LEU A 275 -19.99 13.88 -5.20
N ALA A 276 -20.81 13.70 -4.15
CA ALA A 276 -21.99 14.54 -3.91
C ALA A 276 -21.60 15.97 -3.54
N LEU A 277 -20.55 16.18 -2.76
CA LEU A 277 -20.10 17.50 -2.31
C LEU A 277 -19.39 18.29 -3.42
N TYR A 278 -18.53 17.61 -4.19
CA TYR A 278 -17.57 18.29 -5.07
C TYR A 278 -17.59 17.78 -6.51
N GLY A 279 -18.22 16.64 -6.77
CA GLY A 279 -18.12 15.93 -8.04
C GLY A 279 -18.61 16.71 -9.26
N ASP A 280 -19.66 17.52 -9.09
CA ASP A 280 -20.22 18.30 -10.20
C ASP A 280 -19.26 19.38 -10.74
N GLN A 281 -18.35 19.87 -9.89
CA GLN A 281 -17.43 20.94 -10.22
C GLN A 281 -15.98 20.46 -10.42
N ALA A 282 -15.67 19.22 -10.03
CA ALA A 282 -14.32 18.70 -10.11
C ALA A 282 -13.86 18.55 -11.57
N GLU A 283 -12.70 19.10 -11.88
CA GLU A 283 -12.02 18.96 -13.17
C GLU A 283 -10.76 18.11 -13.09
N VAL A 284 -10.22 17.94 -11.88
CA VAL A 284 -9.11 17.05 -11.58
C VAL A 284 -9.31 16.41 -10.21
N VAL A 285 -9.03 15.09 -10.15
CA VAL A 285 -8.86 14.33 -8.90
C VAL A 285 -7.41 13.89 -8.81
N PHE A 286 -6.80 14.13 -7.66
CA PHE A 286 -5.42 13.74 -7.39
C PHE A 286 -5.31 13.15 -5.99
N GLN A 287 -4.25 12.43 -5.72
CA GLN A 287 -4.15 11.57 -4.55
C GLN A 287 -2.71 11.31 -4.15
N SER A 288 -2.54 10.61 -3.04
CA SER A 288 -1.23 10.36 -2.42
C SER A 288 -0.41 9.25 -3.10
N HIS A 289 -1.02 8.45 -3.98
CA HIS A 289 -0.35 7.39 -4.73
C HIS A 289 -0.79 7.40 -6.19
N ASN A 290 0.04 6.84 -7.06
CA ASN A 290 -0.20 6.73 -8.50
C ASN A 290 -0.29 8.11 -9.19
N TRP A 291 -1.34 8.39 -9.97
CA TRP A 291 -1.44 9.58 -10.81
C TRP A 291 -2.85 10.17 -10.84
N PRO A 292 -2.99 11.47 -11.17
CA PRO A 292 -4.28 12.12 -11.23
C PRO A 292 -5.18 11.67 -12.38
N HIS A 293 -6.46 12.03 -12.26
CA HIS A 293 -7.46 11.88 -13.31
C HIS A 293 -8.06 13.24 -13.66
N TRP A 294 -8.22 13.51 -14.94
CA TRP A 294 -8.71 14.79 -15.46
C TRP A 294 -10.00 14.62 -16.27
N GLY A 295 -10.85 15.63 -16.20
CA GLY A 295 -12.14 15.68 -16.87
C GLY A 295 -13.29 15.17 -16.02
N ASN A 296 -14.37 15.94 -15.94
CA ASN A 296 -15.49 15.64 -15.04
C ASN A 296 -16.13 14.28 -15.32
N ASP A 297 -16.37 13.92 -16.58
CA ASP A 297 -16.94 12.61 -16.92
C ASP A 297 -16.06 11.45 -16.47
N THR A 298 -14.74 11.57 -16.65
CA THR A 298 -13.77 10.59 -16.17
C THR A 298 -13.78 10.48 -14.65
N ILE A 299 -13.88 11.62 -13.95
CA ILE A 299 -13.90 11.67 -12.49
C ILE A 299 -15.16 11.00 -11.94
N GLN A 300 -16.33 11.27 -12.54
CA GLN A 300 -17.60 10.65 -12.16
C GLN A 300 -17.51 9.12 -12.28
N GLU A 301 -16.99 8.63 -13.39
CA GLU A 301 -16.81 7.20 -13.61
C GLU A 301 -15.77 6.59 -12.66
N TYR A 302 -14.61 7.24 -12.50
CA TYR A 302 -13.52 6.82 -11.63
C TYR A 302 -13.97 6.65 -10.18
N MET A 303 -14.61 7.65 -9.62
CA MET A 303 -15.05 7.62 -8.23
C MET A 303 -16.21 6.65 -8.02
N THR A 304 -17.16 6.60 -8.94
CA THR A 304 -18.30 5.68 -8.87
C THR A 304 -17.85 4.22 -8.96
N ASN A 305 -16.96 3.88 -9.88
CA ASN A 305 -16.45 2.52 -10.01
C ASN A 305 -15.60 2.11 -8.81
N THR A 306 -14.78 3.02 -8.29
CA THR A 306 -13.97 2.75 -7.08
C THR A 306 -14.86 2.46 -5.88
N ALA A 307 -15.88 3.29 -5.64
CA ALA A 307 -16.86 3.05 -4.58
C ALA A 307 -17.61 1.72 -4.78
N ALA A 308 -18.02 1.43 -6.02
CA ALA A 308 -18.75 0.21 -6.35
C ALA A 308 -17.98 -1.07 -6.04
N VAL A 309 -16.66 -1.10 -6.27
CA VAL A 309 -15.83 -2.27 -5.97
C VAL A 309 -15.79 -2.54 -4.47
N TYR A 310 -15.54 -1.54 -3.64
CA TYR A 310 -15.54 -1.71 -2.18
C TYR A 310 -16.92 -2.11 -1.65
N LYS A 311 -17.96 -1.47 -2.15
CA LYS A 311 -19.35 -1.80 -1.77
C LYS A 311 -19.70 -3.23 -2.15
N PHE A 312 -19.36 -3.65 -3.36
CA PHE A 312 -19.60 -5.02 -3.83
C PHE A 312 -18.90 -6.06 -2.94
N ILE A 313 -17.62 -5.86 -2.66
CA ILE A 313 -16.85 -6.79 -1.83
C ILE A 313 -17.47 -6.89 -0.44
N ASN A 314 -17.84 -5.77 0.17
CA ASN A 314 -18.49 -5.75 1.48
C ASN A 314 -19.84 -6.50 1.45
N ASP A 315 -20.72 -6.13 0.55
CA ASP A 315 -22.08 -6.66 0.50
C ASP A 315 -22.13 -8.13 0.07
N GLN A 316 -21.32 -8.50 -0.91
CA GLN A 316 -21.27 -9.89 -1.38
C GLN A 316 -20.68 -10.82 -0.31
N THR A 317 -19.69 -10.37 0.41
CA THR A 317 -19.12 -11.12 1.54
C THR A 317 -20.18 -11.32 2.64
N LEU A 318 -20.92 -10.26 2.99
CA LEU A 318 -22.01 -10.35 3.97
C LEU A 318 -23.10 -11.32 3.53
N LEU A 319 -23.46 -11.32 2.25
CA LEU A 319 -24.43 -12.29 1.71
C LEU A 319 -23.95 -13.72 1.94
N TYR A 320 -22.71 -14.03 1.58
CA TYR A 320 -22.15 -15.37 1.77
C TYR A 320 -22.00 -15.74 3.25
N ILE A 321 -21.64 -14.80 4.13
CA ILE A 321 -21.63 -15.02 5.58
C ILE A 321 -23.01 -15.48 6.06
N ASN A 322 -24.07 -14.79 5.63
CA ASN A 322 -25.44 -15.13 6.01
C ASN A 322 -25.95 -16.43 5.38
N GLU A 323 -25.34 -16.87 4.30
CA GLU A 323 -25.58 -18.19 3.71
C GLU A 323 -24.80 -19.32 4.40
N GLY A 324 -23.95 -18.99 5.38
CA GLY A 324 -23.23 -19.97 6.22
C GLY A 324 -21.82 -20.33 5.72
N TYR A 325 -21.28 -19.61 4.74
CA TYR A 325 -19.91 -19.87 4.25
C TYR A 325 -18.86 -19.31 5.19
N THR A 326 -17.72 -20.02 5.28
CA THR A 326 -16.55 -19.61 6.06
C THR A 326 -15.67 -18.63 5.30
N GLU A 327 -14.73 -18.00 6.00
CA GLU A 327 -13.78 -17.03 5.43
C GLU A 327 -13.04 -17.59 4.21
N THR A 328 -12.47 -18.79 4.32
CA THR A 328 -11.72 -19.42 3.23
C THR A 328 -12.61 -19.78 2.05
N GLU A 329 -13.81 -20.30 2.30
CA GLU A 329 -14.78 -20.60 1.26
C GLU A 329 -15.16 -19.35 0.47
N ILE A 330 -15.48 -18.25 1.17
CA ILE A 330 -15.87 -16.99 0.54
C ILE A 330 -14.72 -16.44 -0.32
N ALA A 331 -13.49 -16.47 0.19
CA ALA A 331 -12.31 -15.99 -0.54
C ALA A 331 -12.08 -16.74 -1.86
N ASN A 332 -12.47 -18.03 -1.92
CA ASN A 332 -12.38 -18.83 -3.14
C ASN A 332 -13.58 -18.68 -4.07
N MET A 333 -14.71 -18.18 -3.59
CA MET A 333 -15.96 -18.05 -4.35
C MET A 333 -16.19 -16.65 -4.94
N ILE A 334 -15.75 -15.60 -4.24
CA ILE A 334 -16.08 -14.22 -4.58
C ILE A 334 -15.42 -13.78 -5.89
N GLN A 335 -16.22 -13.21 -6.78
CA GLN A 335 -15.75 -12.66 -8.06
C GLN A 335 -16.46 -11.34 -8.33
N LEU A 336 -15.71 -10.36 -8.84
CA LEU A 336 -16.29 -9.10 -9.28
C LEU A 336 -17.21 -9.32 -10.49
N PRO A 337 -18.28 -8.52 -10.63
CA PRO A 337 -19.01 -8.44 -11.89
C PRO A 337 -18.05 -8.08 -13.03
N LYS A 338 -18.34 -8.58 -14.23
CA LYS A 338 -17.46 -8.37 -15.42
C LYS A 338 -17.22 -6.90 -15.73
N GLU A 339 -18.19 -6.04 -15.46
CA GLU A 339 -18.10 -4.60 -15.68
C GLU A 339 -17.07 -3.94 -14.76
N LEU A 340 -16.94 -4.43 -13.53
CA LEU A 340 -15.97 -3.93 -12.56
C LEU A 340 -14.61 -4.63 -12.70
N GLU A 341 -14.59 -5.90 -13.02
CA GLU A 341 -13.36 -6.69 -13.17
C GLU A 341 -12.39 -6.09 -14.20
N LYS A 342 -12.91 -5.57 -15.31
CA LYS A 342 -12.11 -4.99 -16.39
C LYS A 342 -11.61 -3.57 -16.15
N VAL A 343 -12.06 -2.91 -15.08
CA VAL A 343 -11.66 -1.53 -14.75
C VAL A 343 -10.21 -1.51 -14.29
N TRP A 344 -9.35 -0.77 -15.02
CA TRP A 344 -7.91 -0.82 -14.80
C TRP A 344 -7.45 -0.22 -13.48
N TYR A 345 -8.08 0.85 -12.99
CA TYR A 345 -7.72 1.54 -11.75
C TYR A 345 -8.25 0.86 -10.48
N THR A 346 -8.97 -0.22 -10.60
CA THR A 346 -9.39 -1.09 -9.49
C THR A 346 -8.90 -2.52 -9.64
N ARG A 347 -7.86 -2.73 -10.47
CA ARG A 347 -7.17 -4.02 -10.56
C ARG A 347 -6.44 -4.35 -9.27
N GLN A 348 -6.13 -5.61 -9.08
CA GLN A 348 -5.65 -6.19 -7.83
C GLN A 348 -4.13 -6.05 -7.63
N TYR A 349 -3.60 -4.86 -7.88
CA TYR A 349 -2.14 -4.64 -7.79
C TYR A 349 -1.65 -4.49 -6.35
N TYR A 350 -2.52 -4.11 -5.41
CA TYR A 350 -2.21 -3.96 -3.99
C TYR A 350 -3.08 -4.89 -3.14
N GLY A 351 -4.33 -4.55 -2.85
CA GLY A 351 -5.31 -5.48 -2.31
C GLY A 351 -5.82 -6.43 -3.40
N THR A 352 -6.45 -7.52 -2.98
CA THR A 352 -7.13 -8.43 -3.89
C THR A 352 -8.58 -8.64 -3.46
N VAL A 353 -9.43 -9.09 -4.35
CA VAL A 353 -10.84 -9.36 -4.04
C VAL A 353 -10.95 -10.45 -2.96
N SER A 354 -10.20 -11.53 -3.08
CA SER A 354 -10.19 -12.62 -2.08
C SER A 354 -9.63 -12.17 -0.74
N HIS A 355 -8.54 -11.42 -0.73
CA HIS A 355 -7.93 -10.82 0.45
C HIS A 355 -8.90 -9.89 1.18
N ASN A 356 -9.56 -9.01 0.42
CA ASN A 356 -10.50 -8.05 0.98
C ASN A 356 -11.77 -8.71 1.51
N SER A 357 -12.21 -9.82 0.92
CA SER A 357 -13.35 -10.59 1.47
C SER A 357 -13.01 -11.19 2.83
N LYS A 358 -11.79 -11.67 3.03
CA LYS A 358 -11.32 -12.12 4.35
C LYS A 358 -11.33 -10.98 5.37
N ALA A 359 -10.94 -9.79 4.94
CA ALA A 359 -10.99 -8.59 5.79
C ALA A 359 -12.43 -8.26 6.21
N VAL A 360 -13.38 -8.30 5.29
CA VAL A 360 -14.80 -8.08 5.59
C VAL A 360 -15.33 -9.13 6.56
N TYR A 361 -15.00 -10.41 6.32
CA TYR A 361 -15.38 -11.49 7.23
C TYR A 361 -14.84 -11.23 8.65
N GLU A 362 -13.56 -10.94 8.77
CA GLU A 362 -12.90 -10.68 10.04
C GLU A 362 -13.53 -9.49 10.79
N LYS A 363 -13.89 -8.43 10.06
CA LYS A 363 -14.52 -7.24 10.61
C LYS A 363 -15.87 -7.54 11.27
N TYR A 364 -16.71 -8.37 10.65
CA TYR A 364 -18.07 -8.68 11.15
C TYR A 364 -18.11 -9.89 12.05
N MET A 365 -17.28 -10.91 11.81
CA MET A 365 -17.34 -12.21 12.45
C MET A 365 -16.17 -12.50 13.39
N GLY A 366 -15.03 -11.85 13.22
CA GLY A 366 -13.80 -12.17 13.95
C GLY A 366 -13.11 -13.43 13.41
N TRP A 367 -12.20 -14.00 14.20
CA TRP A 367 -11.35 -15.11 13.80
C TRP A 367 -12.04 -16.49 13.82
N TYR A 368 -13.12 -16.65 14.57
CA TYR A 368 -13.78 -17.95 14.75
C TYR A 368 -14.69 -18.26 13.58
N ASP A 369 -14.46 -19.42 12.96
CA ASP A 369 -15.19 -19.87 11.78
C ASP A 369 -16.47 -20.67 12.07
N GLY A 370 -16.83 -20.82 13.34
CA GLY A 370 -18.00 -21.58 13.78
C GLY A 370 -17.79 -23.09 13.97
N ASN A 371 -16.59 -23.61 13.65
CA ASN A 371 -16.25 -25.00 13.89
C ASN A 371 -15.55 -25.15 15.26
N PRO A 372 -16.17 -25.84 16.24
CA PRO A 372 -15.57 -26.00 17.57
C PRO A 372 -14.20 -26.69 17.59
N VAL A 373 -13.84 -27.43 16.56
CA VAL A 373 -12.50 -28.04 16.42
C VAL A 373 -11.41 -26.96 16.43
N HIS A 374 -11.73 -25.76 15.93
CA HIS A 374 -10.78 -24.65 15.83
C HIS A 374 -10.74 -23.74 17.07
N LEU A 375 -11.50 -24.07 18.16
CA LEU A 375 -11.45 -23.27 19.40
C LEU A 375 -10.13 -23.38 20.15
N ALA A 376 -9.53 -24.57 20.16
CA ALA A 376 -8.30 -24.86 20.89
C ALA A 376 -7.39 -25.78 20.05
N GLU A 377 -6.99 -25.30 18.90
CA GLU A 377 -6.13 -26.04 17.97
C GLU A 377 -4.75 -26.34 18.60
N LEU A 378 -4.17 -27.45 18.21
CA LEU A 378 -2.75 -27.68 18.42
C LEU A 378 -1.93 -26.58 17.74
N THR A 379 -0.73 -26.30 18.25
CA THR A 379 0.19 -25.40 17.56
C THR A 379 0.50 -25.94 16.15
N PRO A 380 0.86 -25.08 15.19
CA PRO A 380 1.21 -25.54 13.83
C PRO A 380 2.27 -26.65 13.83
N SER A 381 3.29 -26.56 14.69
CA SER A 381 4.34 -27.58 14.79
C SER A 381 3.82 -28.90 15.39
N ASP A 382 3.04 -28.86 16.47
CA ASP A 382 2.48 -30.04 17.09
C ASP A 382 1.50 -30.75 16.13
N TYR A 383 0.66 -29.98 15.46
CA TYR A 383 -0.29 -30.53 14.45
C TYR A 383 0.46 -31.16 13.28
N ALA A 384 1.49 -30.50 12.76
CA ALA A 384 2.32 -31.03 11.68
C ALA A 384 2.99 -32.34 12.07
N GLN A 385 3.55 -32.43 13.29
CA GLN A 385 4.17 -33.65 13.79
C GLN A 385 3.18 -34.81 13.87
N LYS A 386 1.95 -34.56 14.32
CA LYS A 386 0.89 -35.56 14.34
C LYS A 386 0.51 -36.02 12.93
N LEU A 387 0.40 -35.12 11.98
CA LEU A 387 0.11 -35.47 10.60
C LEU A 387 1.22 -36.34 9.99
N VAL A 388 2.49 -36.02 10.25
CA VAL A 388 3.62 -36.80 9.76
C VAL A 388 3.63 -38.23 10.35
N GLU A 389 3.27 -38.40 11.61
CA GLU A 389 3.07 -39.75 12.19
C GLU A 389 2.01 -40.57 11.40
N TYR A 390 0.93 -39.94 10.96
CA TYR A 390 -0.12 -40.58 10.16
C TYR A 390 0.31 -40.80 8.72
N PHE A 391 1.14 -39.97 8.14
CA PHE A 391 1.67 -40.13 6.78
C PHE A 391 2.63 -41.34 6.68
N GLY A 392 3.35 -41.64 7.74
CA GLY A 392 4.34 -42.72 7.81
C GLY A 392 5.66 -42.34 7.12
N ASP A 393 5.74 -42.53 5.82
CA ASP A 393 6.95 -42.23 5.02
C ASP A 393 6.90 -40.80 4.44
N THR A 394 7.68 -39.89 5.04
CA THR A 394 7.76 -38.50 4.57
C THR A 394 8.45 -38.36 3.21
N ASP A 395 9.39 -39.26 2.86
CA ASP A 395 10.04 -39.24 1.55
C ASP A 395 9.03 -39.61 0.44
N ALA A 396 8.13 -40.54 0.70
CA ALA A 396 7.05 -40.88 -0.23
C ALA A 396 6.07 -39.72 -0.43
N VAL A 397 5.74 -38.99 0.63
CA VAL A 397 4.91 -37.77 0.54
C VAL A 397 5.59 -36.70 -0.31
N LEU A 398 6.89 -36.50 -0.10
CA LEU A 398 7.69 -35.51 -0.85
C LEU A 398 7.75 -35.86 -2.35
N GLU A 399 7.98 -37.13 -2.70
CA GLU A 399 7.98 -37.58 -4.10
C GLU A 399 6.62 -37.36 -4.76
N LYS A 400 5.54 -37.63 -4.07
CA LYS A 400 4.18 -37.34 -4.57
C LYS A 400 3.95 -35.83 -4.75
N ALA A 401 4.43 -35.00 -3.82
CA ALA A 401 4.35 -33.55 -3.94
C ALA A 401 5.13 -33.03 -5.16
N LYS A 402 6.27 -33.65 -5.51
CA LYS A 402 7.00 -33.31 -6.74
C LYS A 402 6.19 -33.62 -8.01
N GLU A 403 5.44 -34.73 -8.00
CA GLU A 403 4.54 -35.04 -9.12
C GLU A 403 3.41 -34.00 -9.23
N ASP A 404 2.85 -33.56 -8.11
CA ASP A 404 1.80 -32.51 -8.07
C ASP A 404 2.37 -31.15 -8.51
N PHE A 405 3.61 -30.84 -8.13
CA PHE A 405 4.31 -29.65 -8.62
C PHE A 405 4.44 -29.66 -10.15
N ALA A 406 4.80 -30.79 -10.73
CA ALA A 406 4.90 -30.93 -12.19
C ALA A 406 3.57 -30.75 -12.90
N LYS A 407 2.43 -30.97 -12.21
CA LYS A 407 1.07 -30.69 -12.71
C LYS A 407 0.66 -29.23 -12.55
N GLY A 408 1.47 -28.38 -11.90
CA GLY A 408 1.16 -26.99 -11.64
C GLY A 408 0.26 -26.75 -10.42
N GLU A 409 0.12 -27.73 -9.53
CA GLU A 409 -0.69 -27.61 -8.30
C GLU A 409 0.08 -26.90 -7.17
N TYR A 410 0.58 -25.70 -7.45
CA TYR A 410 1.52 -24.99 -6.59
C TYR A 410 0.98 -24.65 -5.20
N GLN A 411 -0.27 -24.23 -5.09
CA GLN A 411 -0.89 -23.94 -3.78
C GLN A 411 -0.97 -25.20 -2.92
N TRP A 412 -1.38 -26.32 -3.50
CA TRP A 412 -1.41 -27.59 -2.79
C TRP A 412 -0.03 -28.04 -2.35
N VAL A 413 0.96 -27.95 -3.25
CA VAL A 413 2.35 -28.32 -2.94
C VAL A 413 2.91 -27.43 -1.81
N ALA A 414 2.61 -26.13 -1.83
CA ALA A 414 2.99 -25.23 -0.74
C ALA A 414 2.39 -25.67 0.59
N GLN A 415 1.12 -26.05 0.62
CA GLN A 415 0.44 -26.49 1.85
C GLN A 415 0.98 -27.81 2.40
N ILE A 416 1.16 -28.82 1.57
CA ILE A 416 1.66 -30.12 2.04
C ILE A 416 3.13 -30.04 2.46
N THR A 417 4.00 -29.34 1.71
CA THR A 417 5.41 -29.16 2.07
C THR A 417 5.57 -28.27 3.29
N ASN A 418 4.72 -27.26 3.47
CA ASN A 418 4.68 -26.47 4.69
C ASN A 418 4.46 -27.33 5.93
N THR A 419 3.57 -28.33 5.85
CA THR A 419 3.36 -29.30 6.93
C THR A 419 4.65 -30.08 7.24
N LEU A 420 5.37 -30.55 6.22
CA LEU A 420 6.65 -31.25 6.42
C LEU A 420 7.72 -30.35 7.06
N VAL A 421 7.78 -29.09 6.67
CA VAL A 421 8.74 -28.10 7.22
C VAL A 421 8.41 -27.79 8.68
N PHE A 422 7.14 -27.60 9.03
CA PHE A 422 6.74 -27.37 10.42
C PHE A 422 6.98 -28.58 11.32
N ALA A 423 6.87 -29.80 10.78
CA ALA A 423 7.20 -31.02 11.49
C ALA A 423 8.70 -31.19 11.72
N ASP A 424 9.50 -30.86 10.72
CA ASP A 424 10.97 -30.93 10.72
C ASP A 424 11.58 -29.78 9.92
N PRO A 425 11.95 -28.67 10.58
CA PRO A 425 12.57 -27.52 9.91
C PRO A 425 13.92 -27.80 9.22
N GLU A 426 14.57 -28.92 9.56
CA GLU A 426 15.85 -29.33 8.96
C GLU A 426 15.64 -30.19 7.69
N ASN A 427 14.40 -30.52 7.34
CA ASN A 427 14.10 -31.20 6.09
C ASN A 427 14.29 -30.24 4.90
N MET A 428 15.51 -30.16 4.39
CA MET A 428 15.89 -29.22 3.33
C MET A 428 15.17 -29.52 2.01
N ASP A 429 14.92 -30.77 1.67
CA ASP A 429 14.19 -31.12 0.45
C ASP A 429 12.75 -30.60 0.48
N ALA A 430 12.08 -30.71 1.63
CA ALA A 430 10.76 -30.12 1.82
C ALA A 430 10.78 -28.59 1.76
N ARG A 431 11.79 -27.97 2.36
CA ARG A 431 11.98 -26.50 2.29
C ARG A 431 12.18 -26.02 0.86
N TYR A 432 13.02 -26.69 0.09
CA TYR A 432 13.28 -26.31 -1.30
C TYR A 432 12.05 -26.48 -2.19
N LEU A 433 11.30 -27.56 -2.03
CA LEU A 433 10.09 -27.75 -2.81
C LEU A 433 8.98 -26.75 -2.42
N CYS A 434 8.85 -26.44 -1.14
CA CYS A 434 7.96 -25.38 -0.65
C CYS A 434 8.34 -24.02 -1.26
N ALA A 435 9.62 -23.69 -1.24
CA ALA A 435 10.15 -22.47 -1.86
C ALA A 435 9.85 -22.41 -3.36
N ASP A 436 10.04 -23.50 -4.09
CA ASP A 436 9.75 -23.58 -5.52
C ASP A 436 8.26 -23.33 -5.80
N ALA A 437 7.37 -23.91 -5.00
CA ALA A 437 5.93 -23.72 -5.12
C ALA A 437 5.51 -22.26 -4.83
N LEU A 438 6.03 -21.67 -3.75
CA LEU A 438 5.76 -20.27 -3.41
C LEU A 438 6.32 -19.31 -4.47
N GLU A 439 7.47 -19.59 -5.03
CA GLU A 439 8.07 -18.82 -6.12
C GLU A 439 7.15 -18.80 -7.35
N GLN A 440 6.59 -19.94 -7.74
CA GLN A 440 5.64 -20.01 -8.85
C GLN A 440 4.36 -19.22 -8.57
N LEU A 441 3.83 -19.28 -7.34
CA LEU A 441 2.69 -18.46 -6.92
C LEU A 441 3.03 -16.97 -6.98
N GLY A 442 4.24 -16.60 -6.57
CA GLY A 442 4.73 -15.23 -6.64
C GLY A 442 4.82 -14.70 -8.08
N TYR A 443 5.33 -15.51 -9.01
CA TYR A 443 5.44 -15.15 -10.42
C TYR A 443 4.07 -14.91 -11.09
N GLN A 444 3.04 -15.60 -10.64
CA GLN A 444 1.68 -15.49 -11.17
C GLN A 444 0.87 -14.35 -10.54
N ALA A 445 1.27 -13.84 -9.37
CA ALA A 445 0.49 -12.88 -8.62
C ALA A 445 0.39 -11.52 -9.33
N GLU A 446 -0.85 -11.04 -9.52
CA GLU A 446 -1.12 -9.67 -9.96
C GLU A 446 -0.87 -8.67 -8.83
N SER A 447 -1.07 -9.06 -7.57
CA SER A 447 -0.78 -8.24 -6.41
C SER A 447 0.72 -8.19 -6.12
N GLY A 448 1.28 -6.98 -6.09
CA GLY A 448 2.68 -6.77 -5.72
C GLY A 448 3.02 -7.24 -4.31
N PRO A 449 2.22 -6.91 -3.27
CA PRO A 449 2.41 -7.44 -1.93
C PRO A 449 2.35 -8.97 -1.84
N TRP A 450 1.45 -9.60 -2.56
CA TRP A 450 1.40 -11.07 -2.60
C TRP A 450 2.65 -11.66 -3.25
N ARG A 451 3.05 -11.12 -4.40
CA ARG A 451 4.33 -11.50 -5.04
C ARG A 451 5.49 -11.37 -4.07
N SER A 452 5.62 -10.22 -3.42
CA SER A 452 6.69 -9.96 -2.46
C SER A 452 6.67 -10.94 -1.29
N ALA A 453 5.51 -11.23 -0.71
CA ALA A 453 5.37 -12.17 0.39
C ALA A 453 5.78 -13.60 -0.03
N TYR A 454 5.31 -14.07 -1.18
CA TYR A 454 5.69 -15.38 -1.70
C TYR A 454 7.19 -15.51 -1.97
N LEU A 455 7.78 -14.51 -2.62
CA LEU A 455 9.19 -14.54 -2.96
C LEU A 455 10.11 -14.39 -1.74
N CYS A 456 9.73 -13.55 -0.76
CA CYS A 456 10.44 -13.46 0.52
C CYS A 456 10.43 -14.79 1.27
N ALA A 457 9.28 -15.45 1.34
CA ALA A 457 9.16 -16.76 1.98
C ALA A 457 10.02 -17.81 1.27
N ALA A 458 10.01 -17.83 -0.06
CA ALA A 458 10.88 -18.73 -0.84
C ALA A 458 12.37 -18.51 -0.55
N GLN A 459 12.79 -17.26 -0.49
CA GLN A 459 14.17 -16.89 -0.17
C GLN A 459 14.58 -17.36 1.23
N GLU A 460 13.74 -17.15 2.24
CA GLU A 460 14.03 -17.58 3.62
C GLU A 460 14.01 -19.10 3.77
N LEU A 461 13.12 -19.81 3.09
CA LEU A 461 13.12 -21.27 3.06
C LEU A 461 14.42 -21.84 2.50
N ARG A 462 15.00 -21.20 1.47
CA ARG A 462 16.26 -21.63 0.85
C ARG A 462 17.49 -21.26 1.66
N ASN A 463 17.55 -20.05 2.20
CA ASN A 463 18.75 -19.44 2.75
C ASN A 463 18.73 -19.24 4.28
N GLY A 464 17.59 -19.52 4.93
CA GLY A 464 17.37 -19.19 6.33
C GLY A 464 16.95 -17.73 6.53
N THR A 465 16.54 -17.42 7.75
CA THR A 465 16.12 -16.07 8.12
C THR A 465 17.32 -15.23 8.54
N ASN A 466 17.39 -13.98 8.01
CA ASN A 466 18.32 -12.97 8.50
C ASN A 466 17.56 -11.98 9.38
N THR A 467 17.55 -12.25 10.68
CA THR A 467 16.81 -11.45 11.68
C THR A 467 17.35 -10.03 11.80
N ASP A 468 18.63 -9.80 11.49
CA ASP A 468 19.23 -8.47 11.55
C ASP A 468 18.69 -7.54 10.45
N ASP A 469 18.50 -8.07 9.25
CA ASP A 469 17.95 -7.31 8.13
C ASP A 469 16.43 -7.06 8.30
N ALA A 470 15.72 -8.00 8.89
CA ALA A 470 14.28 -7.86 9.15
C ALA A 470 13.97 -6.78 10.19
N THR A 471 14.85 -6.58 11.18
CA THR A 471 14.68 -5.53 12.20
C THR A 471 15.08 -4.14 11.70
N ARG A 472 15.98 -4.06 10.74
CA ARG A 472 16.44 -2.79 10.16
C ARG A 472 15.41 -2.14 9.20
N SER A 473 14.48 -2.91 8.67
CA SER A 473 13.45 -2.39 7.77
C SER A 473 12.23 -1.80 8.49
N SER A 474 12.20 -1.88 9.81
CA SER A 474 11.09 -1.41 10.65
C SER A 474 11.40 -0.13 11.44
N GLY A 475 12.61 0.44 11.24
CA GLY A 475 13.03 1.66 11.91
C GLY A 475 12.54 2.94 11.26
#